data_bffeccfcd01d1f789d5433047d37162f
#
_entry.id   bffeccfcd01d1f789d5433047d37162f
#
_cell.length_a   1.000
_cell.length_b   1.000
_cell.length_c   1.000
_cell.angle_alpha   90.00
_cell.angle_beta   90.00
_cell.angle_gamma   90.00
#
_symmetry.space_group_name_H-M   'P 1'
#
loop_
_entity.id
_entity.type
_entity.pdbx_description
1 polymer ?
#
loop_
_entity_poly.entity_id
_entity_poly.type
_entity_poly.pdbx_seq_one_letter_code
_entity_poly.pdbx_strand_id
1 'polypeptide(L)'
;MELKEFLTAAAMAELIQARVLGNAQRLVTGINEINRVGEGDLVFVDHPKYYAKALLSPATTILIDKADVDVPAGKAIIVSDDPCRDYNALVRRFMRPLDWSTEPPRVGAGSVVHPSVAVGTNVRIGEGCTIMPGVVIYPNTTIGNRVIIHANAVIGGDGFYYKKRTGGYEKMVTAGSVVIEDD
;
A
#
# COMPACT_ATOMS: atom_id res chain seq x y z
N MET A 1 -1.22 -2.05 -3.27
CA MET A 1 -2.47 -1.23 -3.42
C MET A 1 -2.85 -1.21 -4.89
N GLU A 2 -4.03 -1.72 -5.23
CA GLU A 2 -4.59 -1.60 -6.58
C GLU A 2 -5.19 -0.20 -6.78
N LEU A 3 -5.00 0.36 -7.97
CA LEU A 3 -5.56 1.66 -8.34
C LEU A 3 -6.99 1.48 -8.86
N LYS A 4 -7.87 2.43 -8.55
CA LYS A 4 -9.23 2.45 -9.11
C LYS A 4 -9.27 2.95 -10.54
N GLU A 5 -8.31 3.79 -10.91
CA GLU A 5 -8.13 4.37 -12.23
C GLU A 5 -6.68 4.13 -12.66
N PHE A 6 -6.51 3.57 -13.85
CA PHE A 6 -5.19 3.26 -14.38
C PHE A 6 -4.62 4.47 -15.12
N LEU A 7 -3.39 4.82 -14.79
CA LEU A 7 -2.67 5.92 -15.42
C LEU A 7 -1.43 5.40 -16.15
N THR A 8 -1.01 6.12 -17.17
CA THR A 8 0.28 5.84 -17.81
C THR A 8 1.44 6.25 -16.91
N ALA A 9 2.62 5.66 -17.12
CA ALA A 9 3.83 6.06 -16.41
C ALA A 9 4.13 7.56 -16.63
N ALA A 10 3.83 8.10 -17.83
CA ALA A 10 3.93 9.53 -18.09
C ALA A 10 3.00 10.34 -17.19
N ALA A 11 1.72 9.97 -17.08
CA ALA A 11 0.77 10.67 -16.23
C ALA A 11 1.14 10.58 -14.74
N MET A 12 1.64 9.42 -14.29
CA MET A 12 2.18 9.28 -12.92
C MET A 12 3.36 10.20 -12.66
N ALA A 13 4.28 10.31 -13.63
CA ALA A 13 5.45 11.19 -13.51
C ALA A 13 5.05 12.67 -13.50
N GLU A 14 4.05 13.06 -14.28
CA GLU A 14 3.52 14.44 -14.31
C GLU A 14 2.97 14.85 -12.94
N LEU A 15 2.26 13.97 -12.22
CA LEU A 15 1.74 14.24 -10.87
C LEU A 15 2.83 14.62 -9.85
N ILE A 16 4.05 14.17 -10.06
CA ILE A 16 5.21 14.41 -9.18
C ILE A 16 6.30 15.24 -9.85
N GLN A 17 6.04 15.81 -11.02
CA GLN A 17 6.98 16.64 -11.79
C GLN A 17 8.30 15.93 -12.11
N ALA A 18 8.23 14.62 -12.33
CA ALA A 18 9.37 13.77 -12.65
C ALA A 18 9.45 13.46 -14.15
N ARG A 19 10.59 12.96 -14.61
CA ARG A 19 10.79 12.53 -16.01
C ARG A 19 10.68 11.02 -16.14
N VAL A 20 10.28 10.57 -17.34
CA VAL A 20 10.18 9.13 -17.67
C VAL A 20 11.27 8.74 -18.65
N LEU A 21 11.87 7.57 -18.43
CA LEU A 21 12.71 6.86 -19.38
C LEU A 21 12.01 5.54 -19.77
N GLY A 22 12.22 5.08 -20.99
CA GLY A 22 11.61 3.85 -21.51
C GLY A 22 10.15 4.02 -21.95
N ASN A 23 9.29 3.06 -21.61
CA ASN A 23 7.91 3.04 -22.11
C ASN A 23 6.99 3.97 -21.30
N ALA A 24 6.92 5.24 -21.68
CA ALA A 24 6.08 6.26 -21.03
C ALA A 24 4.57 5.93 -21.07
N GLN A 25 4.11 5.11 -22.02
CA GLN A 25 2.71 4.69 -22.14
C GLN A 25 2.38 3.43 -21.33
N ARG A 26 3.34 2.86 -20.59
CA ARG A 26 3.07 1.72 -19.72
C ARG A 26 2.00 2.07 -18.69
N LEU A 27 0.94 1.26 -18.62
CA LEU A 27 -0.11 1.44 -17.63
C LEU A 27 0.37 1.02 -16.25
N VAL A 28 0.06 1.85 -15.26
CA VAL A 28 0.22 1.59 -13.83
C VAL A 28 -1.14 1.24 -13.26
N THR A 29 -1.28 0.03 -12.76
CA THR A 29 -2.52 -0.53 -12.20
C THR A 29 -2.46 -0.69 -10.69
N GLY A 30 -1.25 -0.60 -10.11
CA GLY A 30 -1.01 -0.72 -8.68
C GLY A 30 0.25 -0.01 -8.22
N ILE A 31 0.35 0.18 -6.92
CA ILE A 31 1.56 0.66 -6.22
C ILE A 31 1.85 -0.32 -5.10
N ASN A 32 3.00 -0.98 -5.14
CA ASN A 32 3.32 -2.04 -4.19
C ASN A 32 4.79 -2.01 -3.74
N GLU A 33 5.06 -2.75 -2.65
CA GLU A 33 6.41 -2.95 -2.13
C GLU A 33 7.20 -3.92 -3.01
N ILE A 34 8.53 -3.75 -3.06
CA ILE A 34 9.46 -4.53 -3.90
C ILE A 34 9.34 -6.06 -3.74
N ASN A 35 8.84 -6.54 -2.62
CA ASN A 35 8.64 -7.98 -2.36
C ASN A 35 7.26 -8.51 -2.79
N ARG A 36 6.34 -7.61 -3.19
CA ARG A 36 4.94 -7.92 -3.50
C ARG A 36 4.51 -7.45 -4.88
N VAL A 37 5.41 -6.83 -5.65
CA VAL A 37 5.10 -6.28 -6.96
C VAL A 37 4.82 -7.34 -8.00
N GLY A 38 3.84 -7.05 -8.85
CA GLY A 38 3.47 -7.79 -10.04
C GLY A 38 3.53 -6.92 -11.29
N GLU A 39 3.09 -7.49 -12.42
CA GLU A 39 2.93 -6.75 -13.65
C GLU A 39 1.89 -5.63 -13.48
N GLY A 40 2.17 -4.44 -14.01
CA GLY A 40 1.33 -3.26 -13.85
C GLY A 40 1.63 -2.45 -12.59
N ASP A 41 2.44 -2.95 -11.67
CA ASP A 41 2.78 -2.22 -10.46
C ASP A 41 3.86 -1.16 -10.67
N LEU A 42 3.72 -0.06 -9.90
CA LEU A 42 4.78 0.88 -9.61
C LEU A 42 5.46 0.49 -8.28
N VAL A 43 6.78 0.43 -8.28
CA VAL A 43 7.62 0.29 -7.09
C VAL A 43 8.57 1.47 -6.98
N PHE A 44 8.91 1.91 -5.76
CA PHE A 44 9.98 2.87 -5.58
C PHE A 44 11.24 2.23 -5.00
N VAL A 45 12.38 2.84 -5.32
CA VAL A 45 13.68 2.50 -4.74
C VAL A 45 14.55 3.76 -4.65
N ASP A 46 15.16 3.96 -3.48
CA ASP A 46 15.99 5.11 -3.17
C ASP A 46 17.33 4.72 -2.51
N HIS A 47 17.70 3.44 -2.63
CA HIS A 47 18.96 2.95 -2.08
C HIS A 47 19.66 2.00 -3.08
N PRO A 48 20.94 2.23 -3.41
CA PRO A 48 21.70 1.48 -4.43
C PRO A 48 21.66 -0.04 -4.29
N LYS A 49 21.62 -0.55 -3.06
CA LYS A 49 21.51 -1.99 -2.77
C LYS A 49 20.30 -2.66 -3.43
N TYR A 50 19.22 -1.90 -3.65
CA TYR A 50 17.96 -2.44 -4.16
C TYR A 50 17.68 -2.10 -5.62
N TYR A 51 18.52 -1.32 -6.31
CA TYR A 51 18.30 -0.94 -7.71
C TYR A 51 18.17 -2.16 -8.62
N ALA A 52 19.14 -3.07 -8.57
CA ALA A 52 19.10 -4.27 -9.39
C ALA A 52 17.85 -5.12 -9.11
N LYS A 53 17.47 -5.25 -7.83
CA LYS A 53 16.26 -5.99 -7.44
C LYS A 53 14.99 -5.34 -8.01
N ALA A 54 14.88 -4.01 -7.96
CA ALA A 54 13.73 -3.29 -8.52
C ALA A 54 13.68 -3.42 -10.05
N LEU A 55 14.79 -3.22 -10.73
CA LEU A 55 14.87 -3.33 -12.18
C LEU A 55 14.55 -4.74 -12.71
N LEU A 56 14.92 -5.79 -11.98
CA LEU A 56 14.65 -7.19 -12.31
C LEU A 56 13.31 -7.71 -11.78
N SER A 57 12.61 -6.95 -10.92
CA SER A 57 11.33 -7.34 -10.34
C SER A 57 10.23 -7.45 -11.42
N PRO A 58 9.10 -8.09 -11.14
CA PRO A 58 7.94 -8.09 -12.03
C PRO A 58 7.30 -6.71 -12.24
N ALA A 59 7.60 -5.72 -11.38
CA ALA A 59 7.07 -4.36 -11.54
C ALA A 59 7.39 -3.79 -12.91
N THR A 60 6.44 -3.09 -13.51
CA THR A 60 6.59 -2.53 -14.85
C THR A 60 6.92 -1.04 -14.83
N THR A 61 6.77 -0.38 -13.69
CA THR A 61 7.15 1.01 -13.48
C THR A 61 7.99 1.14 -12.21
N ILE A 62 9.17 1.75 -12.32
CA ILE A 62 10.11 1.91 -11.20
C ILE A 62 10.36 3.39 -10.97
N LEU A 63 10.08 3.88 -9.77
CA LEU A 63 10.41 5.22 -9.29
C LEU A 63 11.78 5.16 -8.59
N ILE A 64 12.77 5.90 -9.10
CA ILE A 64 14.17 5.80 -8.69
C ILE A 64 14.88 7.16 -8.68
N ASP A 65 15.91 7.32 -7.85
CA ASP A 65 16.76 8.51 -7.77
C ASP A 65 17.98 8.47 -8.71
N LYS A 66 18.09 7.44 -9.54
CA LYS A 66 19.21 7.27 -10.49
C LYS A 66 18.74 7.46 -11.93
N ALA A 67 19.35 8.39 -12.64
CA ALA A 67 19.02 8.68 -14.03
C ALA A 67 19.78 7.82 -15.05
N ASP A 68 20.98 7.37 -14.67
CA ASP A 68 21.84 6.54 -15.52
C ASP A 68 21.59 5.07 -15.17
N VAL A 69 20.52 4.53 -15.77
CA VAL A 69 20.12 3.13 -15.62
C VAL A 69 19.79 2.54 -16.98
N ASP A 70 20.21 1.30 -17.20
CA ASP A 70 19.74 0.53 -18.34
C ASP A 70 18.26 0.19 -18.13
N VAL A 71 17.41 0.75 -19.00
CA VAL A 71 15.97 0.54 -18.89
C VAL A 71 15.61 -0.86 -19.42
N PRO A 72 15.10 -1.78 -18.59
CA PRO A 72 14.71 -3.09 -19.06
C PRO A 72 13.58 -3.00 -20.10
N ALA A 73 13.60 -3.88 -21.09
CA ALA A 73 12.60 -3.90 -22.16
C ALA A 73 11.17 -3.93 -21.62
N GLY A 74 10.31 -3.05 -22.15
CA GLY A 74 8.90 -2.95 -21.78
C GLY A 74 8.60 -2.23 -20.47
N LYS A 75 9.62 -1.80 -19.73
CA LYS A 75 9.43 -1.05 -18.46
C LYS A 75 9.48 0.47 -18.66
N ALA A 76 8.94 1.17 -17.66
CA ALA A 76 9.08 2.60 -17.47
C ALA A 76 9.91 2.89 -16.21
N ILE A 77 10.80 3.85 -16.31
CA ILE A 77 11.56 4.37 -15.17
C ILE A 77 11.15 5.82 -14.95
N ILE A 78 10.64 6.12 -13.78
CA ILE A 78 10.34 7.49 -13.35
C ILE A 78 11.53 7.96 -12.50
N VAL A 79 12.24 8.97 -12.98
CA VAL A 79 13.43 9.49 -12.31
C VAL A 79 13.04 10.67 -11.43
N SER A 80 13.25 10.53 -10.14
CA SER A 80 12.96 11.52 -9.11
C SER A 80 14.22 11.85 -8.32
N ASP A 81 14.37 13.07 -7.86
CA ASP A 81 15.41 13.46 -6.90
C ASP A 81 15.12 12.99 -5.47
N ASP A 82 13.87 12.64 -5.18
CA ASP A 82 13.44 12.06 -3.90
C ASP A 82 12.29 11.05 -4.07
N PRO A 83 12.61 9.79 -4.43
CA PRO A 83 11.59 8.76 -4.66
C PRO A 83 10.68 8.49 -3.47
N CYS A 84 11.16 8.65 -2.24
CA CYS A 84 10.36 8.44 -1.04
C CYS A 84 9.27 9.52 -0.88
N ARG A 85 9.64 10.81 -1.07
CA ARG A 85 8.69 11.93 -1.08
C ARG A 85 7.62 11.72 -2.14
N ASP A 86 8.06 11.39 -3.34
CA ASP A 86 7.18 11.28 -4.50
C ASP A 86 6.30 10.03 -4.43
N TYR A 87 6.83 8.93 -3.93
CA TYR A 87 6.03 7.76 -3.58
C TYR A 87 4.94 8.10 -2.57
N ASN A 88 5.28 8.81 -1.49
CA ASN A 88 4.30 9.28 -0.50
C ASN A 88 3.22 10.16 -1.14
N ALA A 89 3.58 11.05 -2.08
CA ALA A 89 2.63 11.90 -2.79
C ALA A 89 1.65 11.06 -3.64
N LEU A 90 2.17 10.11 -4.41
CA LEU A 90 1.36 9.19 -5.22
C LEU A 90 0.46 8.31 -4.33
N VAL A 91 1.00 7.73 -3.27
CA VAL A 91 0.20 6.90 -2.35
C VAL A 91 -0.94 7.71 -1.75
N ARG A 92 -0.71 8.92 -1.23
CA ARG A 92 -1.76 9.79 -0.68
C ARG A 92 -2.84 10.13 -1.72
N ARG A 93 -2.45 10.30 -2.98
CA ARG A 93 -3.38 10.60 -4.08
C ARG A 93 -4.35 9.47 -4.37
N PHE A 94 -3.91 8.22 -4.26
CA PHE A 94 -4.65 7.04 -4.70
C PHE A 94 -5.12 6.13 -3.57
N MET A 95 -4.60 6.29 -2.35
CA MET A 95 -4.98 5.44 -1.22
C MET A 95 -6.45 5.62 -0.85
N ARG A 96 -7.04 4.55 -0.36
CA ARG A 96 -8.37 4.61 0.26
C ARG A 96 -8.27 5.43 1.56
N PRO A 97 -9.29 6.22 1.89
CA PRO A 97 -9.31 6.91 3.18
C PRO A 97 -9.15 5.95 4.34
N LEU A 98 -8.31 6.32 5.31
CA LEU A 98 -8.21 5.64 6.60
C LEU A 98 -9.17 6.33 7.57
N ASP A 99 -10.44 5.94 7.50
CA ASP A 99 -11.55 6.61 8.10
C ASP A 99 -12.18 5.71 9.17
N TRP A 100 -12.66 6.31 10.24
CA TRP A 100 -13.34 5.64 11.36
C TRP A 100 -14.84 5.98 11.33
N SER A 101 -15.45 5.81 10.16
CA SER A 101 -16.86 6.14 10.00
C SER A 101 -17.76 5.29 10.90
N THR A 102 -18.96 5.78 11.13
CA THR A 102 -19.98 5.12 11.95
C THR A 102 -20.72 4.01 11.23
N GLU A 103 -20.34 3.68 10.00
CA GLU A 103 -20.95 2.56 9.27
C GLU A 103 -20.58 1.24 9.95
N PRO A 104 -21.59 0.39 10.27
CA PRO A 104 -21.29 -0.88 10.89
C PRO A 104 -20.48 -1.79 9.94
N PRO A 105 -19.52 -2.57 10.48
CA PRO A 105 -18.77 -3.51 9.68
C PRO A 105 -19.70 -4.59 9.09
N ARG A 106 -19.27 -5.17 7.97
CA ARG A 106 -19.94 -6.37 7.46
C ARG A 106 -19.48 -7.57 8.28
N VAL A 107 -20.41 -8.22 9.00
CA VAL A 107 -20.13 -9.35 9.89
C VAL A 107 -20.90 -10.57 9.38
N GLY A 108 -20.20 -11.67 9.14
CA GLY A 108 -20.76 -12.95 8.71
C GLY A 108 -21.57 -13.64 9.80
N ALA A 109 -22.42 -14.59 9.38
CA ALA A 109 -23.31 -15.32 10.26
C ALA A 109 -22.55 -16.08 11.37
N GLY A 110 -23.12 -16.12 12.57
CA GLY A 110 -22.55 -16.84 13.71
C GLY A 110 -21.32 -16.19 14.33
N SER A 111 -20.88 -15.03 13.84
CA SER A 111 -19.76 -14.28 14.43
C SER A 111 -20.23 -13.47 15.64
N VAL A 112 -19.38 -13.43 16.66
CA VAL A 112 -19.57 -12.67 17.89
C VAL A 112 -18.53 -11.58 17.96
N VAL A 113 -18.98 -10.31 17.90
CA VAL A 113 -18.13 -9.12 18.03
C VAL A 113 -18.52 -8.41 19.31
N HIS A 114 -17.56 -8.28 20.26
CA HIS A 114 -17.83 -7.61 21.54
C HIS A 114 -18.14 -6.12 21.31
N PRO A 115 -19.12 -5.52 22.03
CA PRO A 115 -19.53 -4.13 21.81
C PRO A 115 -18.43 -3.07 22.00
N SER A 116 -17.35 -3.39 22.72
CA SER A 116 -16.20 -2.49 22.91
C SER A 116 -15.14 -2.57 21.78
N VAL A 117 -15.39 -3.33 20.71
CA VAL A 117 -14.48 -3.41 19.56
C VAL A 117 -14.58 -2.13 18.75
N ALA A 118 -13.44 -1.49 18.49
CA ALA A 118 -13.38 -0.35 17.58
C ALA A 118 -13.08 -0.85 16.15
N VAL A 119 -13.96 -0.51 15.22
CA VAL A 119 -13.85 -0.99 13.82
C VAL A 119 -13.82 0.19 12.87
N GLY A 120 -12.79 0.22 12.02
CA GLY A 120 -12.65 1.22 10.97
C GLY A 120 -13.55 0.95 9.75
N THR A 121 -13.59 1.91 8.85
CA THR A 121 -14.37 1.85 7.61
C THR A 121 -13.97 0.67 6.73
N ASN A 122 -14.94 0.08 6.02
CA ASN A 122 -14.72 -0.99 5.04
C ASN A 122 -14.04 -2.25 5.61
N VAL A 123 -14.27 -2.55 6.90
CA VAL A 123 -13.86 -3.80 7.52
C VAL A 123 -14.87 -4.90 7.19
N ARG A 124 -14.37 -6.09 6.91
CA ARG A 124 -15.16 -7.30 6.66
C ARG A 124 -14.74 -8.40 7.63
N ILE A 125 -15.68 -9.00 8.29
CA ILE A 125 -15.48 -10.13 9.21
C ILE A 125 -16.29 -11.31 8.66
N GLY A 126 -15.67 -12.44 8.47
CA GLY A 126 -16.28 -13.66 7.96
C GLY A 126 -17.25 -14.29 8.94
N GLU A 127 -17.62 -15.55 8.69
CA GLU A 127 -18.57 -16.31 9.49
C GLU A 127 -17.88 -17.02 10.68
N GLY A 128 -18.63 -17.20 11.79
CA GLY A 128 -18.18 -17.96 12.94
C GLY A 128 -16.99 -17.37 13.69
N CYS A 129 -16.69 -16.08 13.51
CA CYS A 129 -15.58 -15.42 14.18
C CYS A 129 -15.90 -15.03 15.62
N THR A 130 -14.85 -14.91 16.45
CA THR A 130 -14.96 -14.38 17.81
C THR A 130 -13.97 -13.22 17.98
N ILE A 131 -14.50 -12.00 18.13
CA ILE A 131 -13.71 -10.79 18.33
C ILE A 131 -13.93 -10.31 19.77
N MET A 132 -12.86 -10.40 20.57
CA MET A 132 -12.92 -10.19 22.02
C MET A 132 -12.88 -8.70 22.41
N PRO A 133 -13.13 -8.36 23.70
CA PRO A 133 -13.17 -6.99 24.18
C PRO A 133 -11.91 -6.17 23.86
N GLY A 134 -12.10 -4.88 23.54
CA GLY A 134 -11.01 -3.93 23.37
C GLY A 134 -10.18 -4.10 22.08
N VAL A 135 -10.56 -5.01 21.20
CA VAL A 135 -9.89 -5.17 19.89
C VAL A 135 -10.10 -3.89 19.06
N VAL A 136 -9.05 -3.49 18.34
CA VAL A 136 -9.08 -2.38 17.39
C VAL A 136 -8.73 -2.90 16.00
N ILE A 137 -9.66 -2.74 15.06
CA ILE A 137 -9.50 -3.19 13.66
C ILE A 137 -9.47 -1.97 12.75
N TYR A 138 -8.31 -1.72 12.17
CA TYR A 138 -8.11 -0.58 11.28
C TYR A 138 -8.88 -0.73 9.95
N PRO A 139 -9.16 0.41 9.28
CA PRO A 139 -9.89 0.44 8.02
C PRO A 139 -9.32 -0.49 6.95
N ASN A 140 -10.21 -0.96 6.07
CA ASN A 140 -9.90 -1.83 4.92
C ASN A 140 -9.36 -3.23 5.30
N THR A 141 -9.49 -3.66 6.56
CA THR A 141 -9.10 -5.01 7.01
C THR A 141 -10.15 -6.04 6.59
N THR A 142 -9.70 -7.19 6.12
CA THR A 142 -10.55 -8.36 5.84
C THR A 142 -10.14 -9.51 6.75
N ILE A 143 -11.13 -10.08 7.45
CA ILE A 143 -10.96 -11.23 8.34
C ILE A 143 -11.81 -12.36 7.75
N GLY A 144 -11.19 -13.52 7.54
CA GLY A 144 -11.81 -14.73 7.05
C GLY A 144 -12.78 -15.35 8.05
N ASN A 145 -13.10 -16.63 7.85
CA ASN A 145 -14.08 -17.35 8.67
C ASN A 145 -13.41 -18.04 9.87
N ARG A 146 -14.15 -18.24 10.95
CA ARG A 146 -13.74 -18.99 12.17
C ARG A 146 -12.53 -18.43 12.90
N VAL A 147 -12.17 -17.18 12.65
CA VAL A 147 -11.02 -16.49 13.25
C VAL A 147 -11.34 -16.05 14.68
N ILE A 148 -10.40 -16.23 15.60
CA ILE A 148 -10.48 -15.73 16.95
C ILE A 148 -9.44 -14.62 17.15
N ILE A 149 -9.91 -13.43 17.52
CA ILE A 149 -9.04 -12.29 17.86
C ILE A 149 -9.17 -11.98 19.34
N HIS A 150 -8.07 -12.17 20.06
CA HIS A 150 -8.02 -11.99 21.51
C HIS A 150 -8.06 -10.53 21.94
N ALA A 151 -8.49 -10.32 23.19
CA ALA A 151 -8.72 -9.00 23.77
C ALA A 151 -7.51 -8.06 23.64
N ASN A 152 -7.82 -6.78 23.35
CA ASN A 152 -6.85 -5.69 23.17
C ASN A 152 -5.87 -5.88 22.01
N ALA A 153 -6.11 -6.80 21.09
CA ALA A 153 -5.32 -6.88 19.85
C ALA A 153 -5.58 -5.66 18.94
N VAL A 154 -4.54 -5.19 18.28
CA VAL A 154 -4.63 -4.13 17.27
C VAL A 154 -4.27 -4.71 15.91
N ILE A 155 -5.22 -4.68 14.98
CA ILE A 155 -5.08 -5.23 13.63
C ILE A 155 -5.02 -4.10 12.62
N GLY A 156 -4.00 -4.11 11.75
CA GLY A 156 -3.87 -3.15 10.66
C GLY A 156 -3.30 -1.79 11.07
N GLY A 157 -2.70 -1.70 12.24
CA GLY A 157 -1.97 -0.49 12.66
C GLY A 157 -0.89 -0.12 11.64
N ASP A 158 -0.64 1.20 11.51
CA ASP A 158 0.26 1.74 10.50
C ASP A 158 1.72 1.33 10.72
N GLY A 159 2.44 1.13 9.61
CA GLY A 159 3.85 0.74 9.64
C GLY A 159 4.75 1.80 10.28
N PHE A 160 5.74 1.35 11.05
CA PHE A 160 6.77 2.21 11.63
C PHE A 160 7.96 2.32 10.69
N TYR A 161 7.83 3.16 9.63
CA TYR A 161 8.93 3.48 8.72
C TYR A 161 9.07 4.99 8.58
N TYR A 162 10.26 5.49 8.91
CA TYR A 162 10.59 6.92 8.84
C TYR A 162 11.90 7.14 8.11
N LYS A 163 11.92 8.04 7.14
CA LYS A 163 13.13 8.53 6.49
C LYS A 163 13.67 9.74 7.26
N LYS A 164 14.95 9.69 7.65
CA LYS A 164 15.61 10.84 8.29
C LYS A 164 15.80 11.95 7.26
N ARG A 165 15.45 13.17 7.64
CA ARG A 165 15.62 14.40 6.86
C ARG A 165 16.44 15.40 7.65
N THR A 166 16.91 16.47 7.00
CA THR A 166 17.69 17.55 7.67
C THR A 166 16.90 18.21 8.80
N GLY A 167 15.58 18.37 8.64
CA GLY A 167 14.68 19.03 9.61
C GLY A 167 13.85 18.07 10.48
N GLY A 168 14.11 16.74 10.47
CA GLY A 168 13.31 15.80 11.25
C GLY A 168 13.15 14.43 10.59
N TYR A 169 12.00 13.82 10.78
CA TYR A 169 11.67 12.53 10.21
C TYR A 169 10.41 12.60 9.35
N GLU A 170 10.48 12.08 8.15
CA GLU A 170 9.34 11.92 7.26
C GLU A 170 8.81 10.50 7.35
N LYS A 171 7.53 10.37 7.70
CA LYS A 171 6.85 9.07 7.75
C LYS A 171 6.54 8.58 6.34
N MET A 172 6.86 7.32 6.05
CA MET A 172 6.38 6.66 4.85
C MET A 172 4.89 6.35 4.99
N VAL A 173 4.11 6.70 3.98
CA VAL A 173 2.67 6.47 3.96
C VAL A 173 2.39 5.00 3.66
N THR A 174 1.62 4.35 4.51
CA THR A 174 1.19 2.97 4.32
C THR A 174 -0.24 2.95 3.76
N ALA A 175 -0.41 2.39 2.57
CA ALA A 175 -1.71 2.21 1.93
C ALA A 175 -2.10 0.73 1.80
N GLY A 176 -1.42 -0.14 2.52
CA GLY A 176 -1.71 -1.55 2.60
C GLY A 176 -2.99 -1.83 3.39
N SER A 177 -3.43 -3.07 3.31
CA SER A 177 -4.54 -3.60 4.12
C SER A 177 -4.12 -4.93 4.72
N VAL A 178 -4.73 -5.29 5.84
CA VAL A 178 -4.54 -6.61 6.45
C VAL A 178 -5.60 -7.56 5.93
N VAL A 179 -5.16 -8.75 5.56
CA VAL A 179 -6.03 -9.89 5.27
C VAL A 179 -5.64 -11.01 6.22
N ILE A 180 -6.58 -11.44 7.05
CA ILE A 180 -6.46 -12.64 7.88
C ILE A 180 -7.31 -13.69 7.16
N GLU A 181 -6.70 -14.80 6.82
CA GLU A 181 -7.39 -15.91 6.16
C GLU A 181 -8.22 -16.71 7.16
N ASP A 182 -8.89 -17.76 6.72
CA ASP A 182 -9.73 -18.62 7.55
C ASP A 182 -8.93 -19.38 8.60
N ASP A 183 -9.51 -19.64 9.78
CA ASP A 183 -9.03 -20.42 10.92
C ASP A 183 -7.91 -19.71 11.74
#